data_65c029ea2fe5dc7d4878b2411a7f5274
#
_entry.id   65c029ea2fe5dc7d4878b2411a7f5274
#
_cell.length_a   1.000
_cell.length_b   1.000
_cell.length_c   1.000
_cell.angle_alpha   90.00
_cell.angle_beta   90.00
_cell.angle_gamma   90.00
#
_symmetry.space_group_name_H-M   'P 1'
#
loop_
_entity.id
_entity.type
_entity.pdbx_description
1 polymer ?
#
loop_
_entity_poly.entity_id
_entity_poly.type
_entity_poly.pdbx_seq_one_letter_code
_entity_poly.pdbx_strand_id
1 'polypeptide(L)'
;MTEFESVITRGMTPISEERRERAVLVGVDRPGSTWPLASSLAELERLVDTAGADAVATTTQKLDAPNPRTFVGTGKAEEVAELARAHAADLVVFDDELTPSQQANLEKAMGRDVKVIDRTALILDIFALHATSKEGRLQVRLAQNEYLLPRLRGMWAHLAS
;
A
#
# COMPACT_ATOMS: atom_id res chain seq x y z
N MET A 1 7.00 -14.85 18.16
CA MET A 1 5.95 -14.02 17.57
C MET A 1 6.30 -12.55 17.75
N THR A 2 6.38 -11.83 16.66
CA THR A 2 6.69 -10.41 16.73
C THR A 2 5.45 -9.63 17.17
N GLU A 3 5.62 -8.66 18.05
CA GLU A 3 4.53 -7.77 18.47
C GLU A 3 4.01 -6.91 17.34
N PHE A 4 4.79 -6.80 16.26
CA PHE A 4 4.45 -6.02 15.09
C PHE A 4 4.38 -6.94 13.88
N GLU A 5 3.19 -7.12 13.37
CA GLU A 5 3.06 -7.73 12.06
C GLU A 5 3.25 -6.65 11.00
N SER A 6 3.98 -7.02 9.95
CA SER A 6 4.12 -6.15 8.78
C SER A 6 2.75 -5.87 8.18
N VAL A 7 2.52 -4.64 7.74
CA VAL A 7 1.30 -4.28 7.02
C VAL A 7 1.16 -5.14 5.76
N ILE A 8 2.28 -5.46 5.12
CA ILE A 8 2.30 -6.29 3.92
C ILE A 8 1.79 -7.69 4.22
N THR A 9 2.27 -8.30 5.31
CA THR A 9 1.92 -9.68 5.65
C THR A 9 0.68 -9.82 6.53
N ARG A 10 0.13 -8.72 7.03
CA ARG A 10 -1.00 -8.75 7.94
C ARG A 10 -2.22 -9.42 7.30
N GLY A 11 -2.81 -10.37 8.00
CA GLY A 11 -3.99 -11.09 7.53
C GLY A 11 -3.69 -12.19 6.53
N MET A 12 -2.43 -12.46 6.25
CA MET A 12 -2.03 -13.54 5.35
C MET A 12 -1.71 -14.80 6.15
N THR A 13 -2.01 -15.94 5.54
CA THR A 13 -1.58 -17.22 6.07
C THR A 13 -0.05 -17.26 6.11
N PRO A 14 0.58 -17.79 7.16
CA PRO A 14 2.03 -17.93 7.18
C PRO A 14 2.48 -18.71 5.96
N ILE A 15 3.20 -18.04 5.08
CA ILE A 15 3.78 -18.65 3.89
C ILE A 15 5.25 -18.81 4.17
N SER A 16 5.91 -19.72 3.48
CA SER A 16 7.34 -19.89 3.63
C SER A 16 8.03 -18.53 3.51
N GLU A 17 9.02 -18.28 4.36
CA GLU A 17 9.78 -17.04 4.41
C GLU A 17 10.39 -16.67 3.06
N GLU A 18 10.47 -17.62 2.14
CA GLU A 18 11.06 -17.42 0.83
C GLU A 18 10.14 -16.71 -0.16
N ARG A 19 8.82 -16.67 0.11
CA ARG A 19 7.91 -16.00 -0.81
C ARG A 19 7.81 -14.52 -0.50
N ARG A 20 8.25 -13.72 -1.47
CA ARG A 20 8.07 -12.26 -1.38
C ARG A 20 6.71 -11.91 -1.98
N GLU A 21 6.02 -10.96 -1.36
CA GLU A 21 4.77 -10.47 -1.89
C GLU A 21 5.02 -9.71 -3.20
N ARG A 22 4.05 -9.76 -4.08
CA ARG A 22 4.12 -9.12 -5.39
C ARG A 22 3.28 -7.86 -5.36
N ALA A 23 3.88 -6.74 -5.72
CA ALA A 23 3.26 -5.42 -5.59
C ALA A 23 3.13 -4.72 -6.95
N VAL A 24 1.96 -4.13 -7.17
CA VAL A 24 1.75 -3.18 -8.26
C VAL A 24 1.87 -1.77 -7.68
N LEU A 25 2.67 -0.92 -8.31
CA LEU A 25 2.86 0.46 -7.89
C LEU A 25 2.01 1.40 -8.74
N VAL A 26 1.39 2.37 -8.09
CA VAL A 26 0.54 3.36 -8.76
C VAL A 26 1.00 4.76 -8.41
N GLY A 27 1.27 5.56 -9.42
CA GLY A 27 1.65 6.96 -9.25
C GLY A 27 0.76 7.87 -10.05
N VAL A 28 0.53 9.08 -9.52
CA VAL A 28 -0.23 10.12 -10.21
C VAL A 28 0.68 11.31 -10.49
N ASP A 29 0.72 11.70 -11.75
CA ASP A 29 1.46 12.87 -12.19
C ASP A 29 0.54 14.08 -12.12
N ARG A 30 0.86 15.03 -11.25
CA ARG A 30 0.09 16.25 -11.03
C ARG A 30 0.90 17.48 -11.41
N PRO A 31 0.27 18.51 -11.98
CA PRO A 31 0.97 19.76 -12.28
C PRO A 31 1.45 20.41 -10.97
N GLY A 32 2.63 21.00 -11.00
CA GLY A 32 3.21 21.70 -9.84
C GLY A 32 3.89 20.80 -8.84
N SER A 33 4.02 19.52 -9.13
CA SER A 33 4.77 18.61 -8.27
C SER A 33 6.25 19.00 -8.24
N THR A 34 6.84 19.06 -7.06
CA THR A 34 8.25 19.45 -6.87
C THR A 34 9.21 18.35 -7.35
N TRP A 35 8.77 17.11 -7.33
CA TRP A 35 9.59 15.97 -7.70
C TRP A 35 9.07 15.29 -8.95
N PRO A 36 9.95 14.91 -9.88
CA PRO A 36 9.53 14.10 -11.01
C PRO A 36 8.90 12.79 -10.54
N LEU A 37 7.79 12.40 -11.15
CA LEU A 37 7.11 11.17 -10.81
C LEU A 37 8.02 9.95 -10.93
N ALA A 38 8.86 9.91 -11.96
CA ALA A 38 9.80 8.82 -12.17
C ALA A 38 10.74 8.64 -10.98
N SER A 39 11.22 9.74 -10.40
CA SER A 39 12.09 9.68 -9.21
C SER A 39 11.34 9.18 -7.98
N SER A 40 10.11 9.65 -7.80
CA SER A 40 9.26 9.23 -6.70
C SER A 40 8.95 7.75 -6.77
N LEU A 41 8.62 7.24 -7.95
CA LEU A 41 8.33 5.82 -8.15
C LEU A 41 9.57 4.95 -8.00
N ALA A 42 10.73 5.42 -8.41
CA ALA A 42 11.98 4.70 -8.19
C ALA A 42 12.27 4.56 -6.69
N GLU A 43 12.02 5.61 -5.92
CA GLU A 43 12.15 5.54 -4.47
C GLU A 43 11.12 4.57 -3.86
N LEU A 44 9.88 4.63 -4.34
CA LEU A 44 8.83 3.72 -3.87
C LEU A 44 9.21 2.26 -4.13
N GLU A 45 9.78 1.97 -5.28
CA GLU A 45 10.25 0.62 -5.62
C GLU A 45 11.31 0.15 -4.61
N ARG A 46 12.25 1.02 -4.23
CA ARG A 46 13.26 0.69 -3.22
C ARG A 46 12.63 0.46 -1.85
N LEU A 47 11.62 1.26 -1.48
CA LEU A 47 10.90 1.08 -0.22
C LEU A 47 10.15 -0.25 -0.18
N VAL A 48 9.53 -0.62 -1.28
CA VAL A 48 8.82 -1.90 -1.41
C VAL A 48 9.81 -3.06 -1.24
N ASP A 49 10.97 -2.99 -1.87
CA ASP A 49 12.01 -4.00 -1.71
C ASP A 49 12.48 -4.10 -0.26
N THR A 50 12.72 -2.96 0.38
CA THR A 50 13.12 -2.91 1.78
C THR A 50 12.08 -3.55 2.71
N ALA A 51 10.80 -3.41 2.37
CA ALA A 51 9.70 -3.99 3.14
C ALA A 51 9.50 -5.49 2.88
N GLY A 52 10.24 -6.07 1.94
CA GLY A 52 10.18 -7.49 1.66
C GLY A 52 9.25 -7.90 0.53
N ALA A 53 8.90 -6.96 -0.34
CA ALA A 53 8.02 -7.24 -1.49
C ALA A 53 8.75 -6.90 -2.79
N ASP A 54 8.25 -7.45 -3.88
CA ASP A 54 8.78 -7.19 -5.23
C ASP A 54 7.80 -6.34 -6.02
N ALA A 55 8.28 -5.26 -6.61
CA ALA A 55 7.49 -4.45 -7.53
C ALA A 55 7.45 -5.17 -8.88
N VAL A 56 6.28 -5.71 -9.24
CA VAL A 56 6.12 -6.51 -10.45
C VAL A 56 5.56 -5.72 -11.61
N ALA A 57 4.91 -4.59 -11.34
CA ALA A 57 4.38 -3.70 -12.37
C ALA A 57 4.19 -2.30 -11.78
N THR A 58 4.21 -1.30 -12.65
CA THR A 58 3.98 0.09 -12.27
C THR A 58 3.05 0.71 -13.28
N THR A 59 2.09 1.49 -12.82
CA THR A 59 1.22 2.26 -13.71
C THR A 59 1.08 3.68 -13.20
N THR A 60 0.85 4.60 -14.12
CA THR A 60 0.74 6.01 -13.79
C THR A 60 -0.48 6.63 -14.45
N GLN A 61 -0.95 7.73 -13.89
CA GLN A 61 -2.01 8.52 -14.49
C GLN A 61 -1.68 10.00 -14.32
N LYS A 62 -1.96 10.78 -15.36
CA LYS A 62 -1.83 12.23 -15.29
C LYS A 62 -3.19 12.81 -14.91
N LEU A 63 -3.25 13.54 -13.80
CA LEU A 63 -4.47 14.16 -13.29
C LEU A 63 -4.16 15.56 -12.80
N ASP A 64 -5.11 16.48 -12.99
CA ASP A 64 -5.00 17.82 -12.42
C ASP A 64 -5.22 17.78 -10.90
N ALA A 65 -6.12 16.92 -10.46
CA ALA A 65 -6.42 16.72 -9.04
C ALA A 65 -6.81 15.27 -8.80
N PRO A 66 -6.54 14.72 -7.59
CA PRO A 66 -6.94 13.36 -7.26
C PRO A 66 -8.46 13.21 -7.27
N ASN A 67 -8.91 12.03 -7.67
CA ASN A 67 -10.34 11.70 -7.60
C ASN A 67 -10.71 11.51 -6.12
N PRO A 68 -11.76 12.20 -5.62
CA PRO A 68 -12.15 12.08 -4.21
C PRO A 68 -12.55 10.67 -3.78
N ARG A 69 -13.01 9.83 -4.69
CA ARG A 69 -13.46 8.48 -4.36
C ARG A 69 -12.36 7.45 -4.39
N THR A 70 -11.49 7.50 -5.39
CA THR A 70 -10.53 6.43 -5.67
C THR A 70 -9.12 6.94 -5.93
N PHE A 71 -8.86 8.20 -5.69
CA PHE A 71 -7.58 8.87 -5.95
C PHE A 71 -7.25 8.94 -7.44
N VAL A 72 -7.37 7.84 -8.17
CA VAL A 72 -7.24 7.75 -9.63
C VAL A 72 -8.63 7.71 -10.26
N GLY A 73 -8.73 7.93 -11.57
CA GLY A 73 -9.99 7.82 -12.27
C GLY A 73 -10.56 6.40 -12.23
N THR A 74 -11.87 6.27 -12.43
CA THR A 74 -12.55 4.98 -12.38
C THR A 74 -11.96 3.96 -13.36
N GLY A 75 -11.68 4.39 -14.58
CA GLY A 75 -11.07 3.52 -15.59
C GLY A 75 -9.66 3.08 -15.18
N LYS A 76 -8.88 3.97 -14.58
CA LYS A 76 -7.54 3.62 -14.10
C LYS A 76 -7.63 2.64 -12.92
N ALA A 77 -8.61 2.82 -12.02
CA ALA A 77 -8.80 1.86 -10.93
C ALA A 77 -9.09 0.46 -11.46
N GLU A 78 -9.91 0.34 -12.50
CA GLU A 78 -10.17 -0.94 -13.16
C GLU A 78 -8.91 -1.51 -13.82
N GLU A 79 -8.14 -0.65 -14.48
CA GLU A 79 -6.88 -1.06 -15.09
C GLU A 79 -5.90 -1.59 -14.04
N VAL A 80 -5.81 -0.93 -12.88
CA VAL A 80 -4.96 -1.38 -11.79
C VAL A 80 -5.41 -2.76 -11.29
N ALA A 81 -6.72 -2.96 -11.16
CA ALA A 81 -7.26 -4.26 -10.75
C ALA A 81 -6.90 -5.37 -11.76
N GLU A 82 -7.01 -5.09 -13.04
CA GLU A 82 -6.62 -6.04 -14.09
C GLU A 82 -5.12 -6.32 -14.07
N LEU A 83 -4.33 -5.28 -13.88
CA LEU A 83 -2.88 -5.40 -13.80
C LEU A 83 -2.47 -6.27 -12.60
N ALA A 84 -3.14 -6.08 -11.46
CA ALA A 84 -2.91 -6.89 -10.28
C ALA A 84 -3.23 -8.36 -10.54
N ARG A 85 -4.33 -8.64 -11.21
CA ARG A 85 -4.68 -10.03 -11.57
C ARG A 85 -3.68 -10.63 -12.54
N ALA A 86 -3.29 -9.88 -13.57
CA ALA A 86 -2.35 -10.36 -14.59
C ALA A 86 -1.00 -10.71 -14.01
N HIS A 87 -0.57 -10.01 -12.99
CA HIS A 87 0.74 -10.23 -12.34
C HIS A 87 0.64 -11.05 -11.05
N ALA A 88 -0.52 -11.58 -10.73
CA ALA A 88 -0.77 -12.31 -9.48
C ALA A 88 -0.29 -11.51 -8.27
N ALA A 89 -0.63 -10.22 -8.24
CA ALA A 89 -0.18 -9.32 -7.19
C ALA A 89 -0.92 -9.57 -5.88
N ASP A 90 -0.20 -9.45 -4.79
CA ASP A 90 -0.75 -9.57 -3.43
C ASP A 90 -1.18 -8.21 -2.89
N LEU A 91 -0.59 -7.14 -3.41
CA LEU A 91 -0.90 -5.79 -2.95
C LEU A 91 -0.70 -4.76 -4.06
N VAL A 92 -1.35 -3.63 -3.86
CA VAL A 92 -1.20 -2.43 -4.68
C VAL A 92 -0.72 -1.32 -3.77
N VAL A 93 0.34 -0.63 -4.13
CA VAL A 93 0.92 0.46 -3.35
C VAL A 93 0.79 1.77 -4.12
N PHE A 94 0.09 2.72 -3.52
CA PHE A 94 -0.04 4.06 -4.07
C PHE A 94 1.11 4.93 -3.56
N ASP A 95 1.69 5.70 -4.46
CA ASP A 95 2.80 6.59 -4.13
C ASP A 95 2.36 7.77 -3.26
N ASP A 96 1.10 8.14 -3.32
CA ASP A 96 0.51 9.23 -2.54
C ASP A 96 -0.31 8.70 -1.37
N GLU A 97 -0.49 9.54 -0.34
CA GLU A 97 -1.34 9.19 0.78
C GLU A 97 -2.80 9.12 0.34
N LEU A 98 -3.49 8.07 0.77
CA LEU A 98 -4.90 7.86 0.51
C LEU A 98 -5.73 8.25 1.73
N THR A 99 -6.91 8.82 1.51
CA THR A 99 -7.88 8.95 2.60
C THR A 99 -8.44 7.57 2.93
N PRO A 100 -8.98 7.36 4.15
CA PRO A 100 -9.63 6.09 4.47
C PRO A 100 -10.73 5.70 3.50
N SER A 101 -11.50 6.68 3.03
CA SER A 101 -12.56 6.46 2.05
C SER A 101 -12.02 6.00 0.70
N GLN A 102 -10.97 6.66 0.22
CA GLN A 102 -10.32 6.27 -1.03
C GLN A 102 -9.77 4.85 -0.95
N GLN A 103 -9.10 4.54 0.15
CA GLN A 103 -8.56 3.19 0.34
C GLN A 103 -9.66 2.13 0.35
N ALA A 104 -10.75 2.36 1.07
CA ALA A 104 -11.87 1.42 1.12
C ALA A 104 -12.50 1.21 -0.26
N ASN A 105 -12.67 2.27 -1.03
CA ASN A 105 -13.22 2.17 -2.37
C ASN A 105 -12.28 1.42 -3.32
N LEU A 106 -10.97 1.65 -3.19
CA LEU A 106 -9.98 0.93 -3.99
C LEU A 106 -9.93 -0.55 -3.63
N GLU A 107 -10.04 -0.90 -2.36
CA GLU A 107 -10.09 -2.30 -1.93
C GLU A 107 -11.26 -3.03 -2.56
N LYS A 108 -12.43 -2.38 -2.62
CA LYS A 108 -13.59 -2.95 -3.31
C LYS A 108 -13.33 -3.19 -4.78
N ALA A 109 -12.64 -2.26 -5.44
CA ALA A 109 -12.32 -2.38 -6.85
C ALA A 109 -11.30 -3.48 -7.12
N MET A 110 -10.36 -3.70 -6.21
CA MET A 110 -9.30 -4.69 -6.37
C MET A 110 -9.76 -6.12 -6.09
N GLY A 111 -10.77 -6.31 -5.24
CA GLY A 111 -11.22 -7.63 -4.84
C GLY A 111 -10.57 -8.11 -3.53
N ARG A 112 -10.96 -9.32 -3.09
CA ARG A 112 -10.61 -9.83 -1.76
C ARG A 112 -9.15 -10.15 -1.54
N ASP A 113 -8.47 -10.57 -2.59
CA ASP A 113 -7.12 -11.13 -2.43
C ASP A 113 -6.01 -10.11 -2.58
N VAL A 114 -6.35 -8.85 -2.83
CA VAL A 114 -5.37 -7.81 -3.07
C VAL A 114 -5.54 -6.71 -2.03
N LYS A 115 -4.48 -6.46 -1.28
CA LYS A 115 -4.44 -5.38 -0.29
C LYS A 115 -4.10 -4.07 -0.99
N VAL A 116 -4.62 -2.96 -0.47
CA VAL A 116 -4.28 -1.62 -0.93
C VAL A 116 -3.62 -0.87 0.21
N ILE A 117 -2.43 -0.37 -0.02
CA ILE A 117 -1.72 0.47 0.93
C ILE A 117 -1.16 1.69 0.21
N ASP A 118 -0.72 2.67 0.97
CA ASP A 118 -0.06 3.85 0.42
C ASP A 118 1.37 3.97 0.95
N ARG A 119 2.10 4.97 0.45
CA ARG A 119 3.49 5.19 0.84
C ARG A 119 3.63 5.34 2.35
N THR A 120 2.73 6.07 3.00
CA THR A 120 2.80 6.29 4.45
C THR A 120 2.71 4.98 5.23
N ALA A 121 1.76 4.13 4.89
CA ALA A 121 1.62 2.82 5.53
C ALA A 121 2.86 1.96 5.31
N LEU A 122 3.43 2.00 4.12
CA LEU A 122 4.65 1.26 3.79
C LEU A 122 5.84 1.74 4.63
N ILE A 123 6.02 3.05 4.76
CA ILE A 123 7.11 3.62 5.55
C ILE A 123 6.96 3.25 7.03
N LEU A 124 5.74 3.30 7.55
CA LEU A 124 5.47 2.87 8.93
C LEU A 124 5.81 1.41 9.14
N ASP A 125 5.52 0.57 8.15
CA ASP A 125 5.85 -0.84 8.18
C ASP A 125 7.37 -1.07 8.23
N ILE A 126 8.11 -0.32 7.43
CA ILE A 126 9.58 -0.39 7.44
C ILE A 126 10.13 0.05 8.79
N PHE A 127 9.61 1.13 9.38
CA PHE A 127 10.03 1.55 10.71
C PHE A 127 9.75 0.48 11.76
N ALA A 128 8.61 -0.20 11.67
CA ALA A 128 8.29 -1.29 12.59
C ALA A 128 9.29 -2.44 12.49
N LEU A 129 9.70 -2.78 11.28
CA LEU A 129 10.69 -3.84 11.04
C LEU A 129 12.06 -3.50 11.59
N HIS A 130 12.44 -2.23 11.63
CA HIS A 130 13.77 -1.79 12.03
C HIS A 130 13.84 -1.22 13.44
N ALA A 131 12.73 -1.06 14.15
CA ALA A 131 12.73 -0.58 15.52
C ALA A 131 13.34 -1.62 16.46
N THR A 132 14.39 -1.25 17.18
CA THR A 132 15.15 -2.17 18.04
C THR A 132 14.94 -1.93 19.53
N SER A 133 14.66 -0.70 19.94
CA SER A 133 14.41 -0.39 21.34
C SER A 133 12.94 -0.57 21.68
N LYS A 134 12.66 -0.85 22.95
CA LYS A 134 11.28 -0.96 23.44
C LYS A 134 10.50 0.34 23.21
N GLU A 135 11.12 1.46 23.53
CA GLU A 135 10.51 2.77 23.33
C GLU A 135 10.25 3.06 21.86
N GLY A 136 11.22 2.78 21.00
CA GLY A 136 11.08 2.97 19.56
C GLY A 136 9.96 2.11 18.98
N ARG A 137 9.86 0.85 19.40
CA ARG A 137 8.78 -0.03 18.95
C ARG A 137 7.41 0.47 19.40
N LEU A 138 7.30 0.99 20.62
CA LEU A 138 6.04 1.55 21.10
C LEU A 138 5.63 2.79 20.32
N GLN A 139 6.59 3.68 20.01
CA GLN A 139 6.32 4.87 19.23
C GLN A 139 5.85 4.53 17.81
N VAL A 140 6.51 3.58 17.16
CA VAL A 140 6.09 3.14 15.83
C VAL A 140 4.71 2.52 15.86
N ARG A 141 4.45 1.68 16.87
CA ARG A 141 3.15 1.04 17.03
C ARG A 141 2.03 2.06 17.20
N LEU A 142 2.30 3.10 18.00
CA LEU A 142 1.33 4.17 18.19
C LEU A 142 1.04 4.89 16.87
N ALA A 143 2.09 5.23 16.12
CA ALA A 143 1.94 5.88 14.82
C ALA A 143 1.18 4.99 13.83
N GLN A 144 1.48 3.69 13.79
CA GLN A 144 0.74 2.74 12.96
C GLN A 144 -0.72 2.68 13.34
N ASN A 145 -1.02 2.61 14.63
CA ASN A 145 -2.40 2.54 15.09
C ASN A 145 -3.18 3.82 14.71
N GLU A 146 -2.59 4.98 14.90
CA GLU A 146 -3.22 6.24 14.55
C GLU A 146 -3.52 6.33 13.06
N TYR A 147 -2.62 5.83 12.22
CA TYR A 147 -2.80 5.87 10.77
C TYR A 147 -3.74 4.78 10.27
N LEU A 148 -3.59 3.55 10.77
CA LEU A 148 -4.31 2.40 10.25
C LEU A 148 -5.74 2.26 10.80
N LEU A 149 -6.01 2.67 12.04
CA LEU A 149 -7.34 2.49 12.63
C LEU A 149 -8.49 3.02 11.76
N PRO A 150 -8.44 4.26 11.26
CA PRO A 150 -9.51 4.74 10.38
C PRO A 150 -9.61 3.95 9.07
N ARG A 151 -8.53 3.28 8.67
CA ARG A 151 -8.43 2.54 7.40
C ARG A 151 -8.79 1.07 7.53
N LEU A 152 -8.85 0.54 8.74
CA LEU A 152 -9.15 -0.87 8.98
C LEU A 152 -10.60 -1.26 8.71
N ARG A 153 -11.50 -0.30 8.57
CA ARG A 153 -12.91 -0.60 8.29
C ARG A 153 -13.09 -1.49 7.07
N GLY A 154 -12.37 -1.22 5.99
CA GLY A 154 -12.41 -2.04 4.79
C GLY A 154 -11.82 -3.42 5.05
N MET A 155 -10.71 -3.48 5.77
CA MET A 155 -10.05 -4.73 6.14
C MET A 155 -10.91 -5.57 7.09
N TRP A 156 -11.64 -4.92 8.01
CA TRP A 156 -12.56 -5.61 8.91
C TRP A 156 -13.71 -6.27 8.14
N ALA A 157 -14.25 -5.60 7.14
CA ALA A 157 -15.27 -6.19 6.29
C ALA A 157 -14.77 -7.45 5.59
N HIS A 158 -13.51 -7.45 5.19
CA HIS A 158 -12.83 -8.62 4.62
C HIS A 158 -12.69 -9.76 5.62
N LEU A 159 -12.30 -9.43 6.85
CA LEU A 159 -12.04 -10.43 7.87
C LEU A 159 -13.32 -10.99 8.48
N ALA A 160 -14.39 -10.21 8.46
CA ALA A 160 -15.69 -10.62 9.01
C ALA A 160 -16.51 -11.48 8.07
N SER A 161 -16.16 -11.52 6.80
CA SER A 161 -16.92 -12.29 5.80
C SER A 161 -16.28 -13.69 5.53
#